data_c61e395327cebe64f5ec90a584b1d809
#
_entry.id   c61e395327cebe64f5ec90a584b1d809
#
_cell.length_a   1.000
_cell.length_b   1.000
_cell.length_c   1.000
_cell.angle_alpha   90.00
_cell.angle_beta   90.00
_cell.angle_gamma   90.00
#
_symmetry.space_group_name_H-M   'P 1'
#
loop_
_entity.id
_entity.type
_entity.pdbx_description
1 polymer ?
#
loop_
_entity_poly.entity_id
_entity_poly.type
_entity_poly.pdbx_seq_one_letter_code
_entity_poly.pdbx_strand_id
1 'polypeptide(L)'
;MINKRVSNVHEALAGVQDNMTFMIGGFGLSGIPENAIAELVKLEVKGLTCISNNAGVDDFGLGLLLQKRQINKMISSYVGENDEFERQMLSGELDVELIPQGTLAELCRAAQAGFPAIYTPAGYGTEVAVGKETREFDGKMYVLERAFKADFAFVKAWKGDAAGNLIFKGTARNFNPVMCGAAKITVAEVEELVPLGSLDPNHIHIPGIFVQR
;
A
#
# COMPACT_ATOMS: atom_id res chain seq x y z
N MET A 1 15.03 -24.03 -8.38
CA MET A 1 13.58 -23.69 -8.37
C MET A 1 13.43 -22.43 -7.55
N ILE A 2 12.67 -21.44 -8.04
CA ILE A 2 12.45 -20.18 -7.30
C ILE A 2 11.59 -20.51 -6.08
N ASN A 3 12.05 -20.09 -4.90
CA ASN A 3 11.30 -20.22 -3.65
C ASN A 3 11.42 -18.91 -2.87
N LYS A 4 10.32 -18.19 -2.73
CA LYS A 4 10.20 -16.90 -2.03
C LYS A 4 9.54 -17.03 -0.67
N ARG A 5 9.17 -18.26 -0.30
CA ARG A 5 8.61 -18.54 1.00
C ARG A 5 9.63 -18.24 2.10
N VAL A 6 9.21 -17.53 3.10
CA VAL A 6 9.96 -17.28 4.34
C VAL A 6 9.38 -18.11 5.49
N SER A 7 10.17 -18.33 6.53
CA SER A 7 9.80 -19.24 7.63
C SER A 7 8.79 -18.62 8.60
N ASN A 8 8.81 -17.29 8.72
CA ASN A 8 7.96 -16.54 9.63
C ASN A 8 7.85 -15.08 9.20
N VAL A 9 6.97 -14.33 9.85
CA VAL A 9 6.70 -12.93 9.51
C VAL A 9 7.90 -12.02 9.84
N HIS A 10 8.69 -12.34 10.86
CA HIS A 10 9.89 -11.58 11.20
C HIS A 10 10.92 -11.62 10.06
N GLU A 11 11.16 -12.80 9.49
CA GLU A 11 12.01 -12.97 8.31
C GLU A 11 11.46 -12.21 7.09
N ALA A 12 10.13 -12.19 6.93
CA ALA A 12 9.47 -11.45 5.86
C ALA A 12 9.77 -9.95 5.91
N LEU A 13 9.91 -9.38 7.11
CA LEU A 13 10.20 -7.97 7.35
C LEU A 13 11.71 -7.67 7.47
N ALA A 14 12.59 -8.62 7.19
CA ALA A 14 14.03 -8.38 7.25
C ALA A 14 14.46 -7.19 6.39
N GLY A 15 15.19 -6.24 6.98
CA GLY A 15 15.63 -5.00 6.33
C GLY A 15 14.69 -3.80 6.51
N VAL A 16 13.58 -3.96 7.24
CA VAL A 16 12.75 -2.84 7.68
C VAL A 16 13.53 -1.99 8.69
N GLN A 17 13.48 -0.67 8.51
CA GLN A 17 14.21 0.32 9.32
C GLN A 17 13.36 1.59 9.52
N ASP A 18 13.81 2.44 10.43
CA ASP A 18 13.22 3.76 10.63
C ASP A 18 13.22 4.62 9.35
N ASN A 19 12.25 5.52 9.27
CA ASN A 19 12.09 6.49 8.20
C ASN A 19 11.84 5.89 6.80
N MET A 20 11.46 4.63 6.72
CA MET A 20 11.09 3.99 5.46
C MET A 20 9.67 4.33 5.02
N THR A 21 9.42 4.21 3.73
CA THR A 21 8.10 4.37 3.12
C THR A 21 7.50 3.01 2.81
N PHE A 22 6.30 2.78 3.32
CA PHE A 22 5.55 1.54 3.14
C PHE A 22 4.26 1.76 2.37
N MET A 23 3.94 0.86 1.46
CA MET A 23 2.59 0.67 0.92
C MET A 23 1.91 -0.44 1.68
N ILE A 24 0.71 -0.18 2.19
CA ILE A 24 -0.07 -1.15 2.96
C ILE A 24 -1.40 -1.38 2.26
N GLY A 25 -1.60 -2.61 1.79
CA GLY A 25 -2.82 -3.02 1.12
C GLY A 25 -4.03 -3.02 2.06
N GLY A 26 -5.22 -3.05 1.46
CA GLY A 26 -6.48 -3.03 2.18
C GLY A 26 -7.40 -1.88 1.77
N PHE A 27 -8.67 -2.02 2.15
CA PHE A 27 -9.71 -1.00 2.00
C PHE A 27 -10.71 -1.19 3.14
N GLY A 28 -10.96 -0.16 3.94
CA GLY A 28 -11.67 -0.34 5.20
C GLY A 28 -10.93 -1.36 6.06
N LEU A 29 -11.62 -2.42 6.44
CA LEU A 29 -11.04 -3.54 7.19
C LEU A 29 -10.77 -4.79 6.32
N SER A 30 -10.97 -4.70 5.00
CA SER A 30 -10.86 -5.84 4.10
C SER A 30 -9.48 -5.92 3.44
N GLY A 31 -8.85 -7.09 3.48
CA GLY A 31 -7.58 -7.36 2.81
C GLY A 31 -6.37 -6.70 3.45
N ILE A 32 -6.40 -6.47 4.75
CA ILE A 32 -5.30 -5.90 5.54
C ILE A 32 -4.25 -6.99 5.83
N PRO A 33 -2.95 -6.74 5.62
CA PRO A 33 -1.88 -7.68 5.99
C PRO A 33 -1.60 -7.61 7.50
N GLU A 34 -2.46 -8.23 8.28
CA GLU A 34 -2.54 -8.12 9.74
C GLU A 34 -1.29 -8.60 10.46
N ASN A 35 -0.71 -9.73 9.99
CA ASN A 35 0.49 -10.29 10.62
C ASN A 35 1.72 -9.42 10.37
N ALA A 36 1.83 -8.83 9.18
CA ALA A 36 2.90 -7.89 8.87
C ALA A 36 2.78 -6.62 9.75
N ILE A 37 1.57 -6.07 9.92
CA ILE A 37 1.33 -4.90 10.79
C ILE A 37 1.64 -5.24 12.24
N ALA A 38 1.18 -6.40 12.74
CA ALA A 38 1.46 -6.84 14.10
C ALA A 38 2.97 -7.00 14.36
N GLU A 39 3.73 -7.45 13.38
CA GLU A 39 5.18 -7.55 13.51
C GLU A 39 5.86 -6.18 13.43
N LEU A 40 5.38 -5.25 12.59
CA LEU A 40 5.86 -3.86 12.57
C LEU A 40 5.67 -3.17 13.93
N VAL A 41 4.56 -3.44 14.62
CA VAL A 41 4.35 -2.94 15.99
C VAL A 41 5.46 -3.42 16.94
N LYS A 42 5.85 -4.71 16.87
CA LYS A 42 6.90 -5.30 17.71
C LYS A 42 8.31 -4.81 17.38
N LEU A 43 8.55 -4.50 16.10
CA LEU A 43 9.85 -3.97 15.67
C LEU A 43 10.09 -2.54 16.15
N GLU A 44 9.06 -1.82 16.61
CA GLU A 44 9.12 -0.47 17.16
C GLU A 44 9.81 0.56 16.25
N VAL A 45 9.92 0.28 14.94
CA VAL A 45 10.45 1.21 13.95
C VAL A 45 9.62 2.48 13.92
N LYS A 46 10.26 3.63 13.68
CA LYS A 46 9.64 4.96 13.77
C LYS A 46 9.90 5.80 12.52
N GLY A 47 9.21 6.94 12.46
CA GLY A 47 9.38 7.87 11.36
C GLY A 47 8.79 7.38 10.03
N LEU A 48 7.89 6.40 10.07
CA LEU A 48 7.36 5.76 8.87
C LEU A 48 6.50 6.71 8.04
N THR A 49 6.60 6.61 6.73
CA THR A 49 5.61 7.11 5.79
C THR A 49 4.76 5.94 5.31
N CYS A 50 3.46 5.97 5.55
CA CYS A 50 2.55 4.93 5.10
C CYS A 50 1.63 5.41 3.99
N ILE A 51 1.60 4.68 2.88
CA ILE A 51 0.71 4.89 1.73
C ILE A 51 -0.36 3.81 1.80
N SER A 52 -1.60 4.20 2.06
CA SER A 52 -2.74 3.28 2.16
C SER A 52 -4.04 4.01 1.89
N ASN A 53 -5.09 3.30 1.47
CA ASN A 53 -6.39 3.91 1.25
C ASN A 53 -6.93 4.62 2.49
N ASN A 54 -6.80 3.98 3.65
CA ASN A 54 -7.18 4.46 4.98
C ASN A 54 -6.27 3.81 6.03
N ALA A 55 -6.51 4.07 7.31
CA ALA A 55 -5.69 3.51 8.40
C ALA A 55 -6.40 2.41 9.24
N GLY A 56 -7.41 1.76 8.67
CA GLY A 56 -8.24 0.83 9.43
C GLY A 56 -9.09 1.55 10.47
N VAL A 57 -9.18 0.98 11.66
CA VAL A 57 -9.79 1.58 12.86
C VAL A 57 -8.74 1.66 13.97
N ASP A 58 -9.07 2.26 15.12
CA ASP A 58 -8.10 2.53 16.19
C ASP A 58 -7.32 1.29 16.65
N ASP A 59 -7.99 0.16 16.80
CA ASP A 59 -7.45 -1.09 17.34
C ASP A 59 -7.19 -2.17 16.27
N PHE A 60 -7.25 -1.82 14.99
CA PHE A 60 -7.02 -2.76 13.89
C PHE A 60 -6.41 -2.09 12.65
N GLY A 61 -5.54 -2.81 11.96
CA GLY A 61 -4.82 -2.29 10.79
C GLY A 61 -3.77 -1.25 11.20
N LEU A 62 -3.61 -0.21 10.38
CA LEU A 62 -2.61 0.85 10.62
C LEU A 62 -2.90 1.69 11.88
N GLY A 63 -4.13 1.64 12.42
CA GLY A 63 -4.45 2.26 13.70
C GLY A 63 -3.50 1.81 14.82
N LEU A 64 -3.06 0.56 14.82
CA LEU A 64 -2.09 0.02 15.78
C LEU A 64 -0.74 0.76 15.73
N LEU A 65 -0.26 1.08 14.52
CA LEU A 65 0.99 1.84 14.32
C LEU A 65 0.83 3.32 14.68
N LEU A 66 -0.35 3.90 14.40
CA LEU A 66 -0.69 5.28 14.80
C LEU A 66 -0.70 5.43 16.32
N GLN A 67 -1.33 4.51 17.05
CA GLN A 67 -1.32 4.51 18.52
C GLN A 67 0.09 4.44 19.11
N LYS A 68 1.01 3.74 18.43
CA LYS A 68 2.41 3.60 18.86
C LYS A 68 3.31 4.74 18.37
N ARG A 69 2.78 5.75 17.67
CA ARG A 69 3.56 6.86 17.10
C ARG A 69 4.71 6.37 16.20
N GLN A 70 4.48 5.29 15.47
CA GLN A 70 5.45 4.75 14.52
C GLN A 70 5.35 5.45 13.15
N ILE A 71 4.18 6.01 12.82
CA ILE A 71 3.93 6.71 11.56
C ILE A 71 4.06 8.21 11.77
N ASN A 72 4.88 8.88 10.95
CA ASN A 72 5.04 10.33 10.91
C ASN A 72 4.27 10.96 9.75
N LYS A 73 4.04 10.20 8.68
CA LYS A 73 3.29 10.67 7.52
C LYS A 73 2.32 9.61 7.00
N MET A 74 1.09 10.00 6.75
CA MET A 74 0.10 9.20 6.01
C MET A 74 -0.17 9.84 4.65
N ILE A 75 -0.12 9.03 3.59
CA ILE A 75 -0.63 9.38 2.26
C ILE A 75 -1.85 8.49 2.03
N SER A 76 -3.03 9.10 2.01
CA SER A 76 -4.29 8.39 2.13
C SER A 76 -5.39 9.05 1.32
N SER A 77 -6.48 8.34 1.06
CA SER A 77 -7.67 8.92 0.42
C SER A 77 -8.84 9.12 1.38
N TYR A 78 -8.71 8.63 2.62
CA TYR A 78 -9.79 8.67 3.60
C TYR A 78 -9.24 8.60 5.03
N VAL A 79 -9.76 9.42 5.92
CA VAL A 79 -9.35 9.52 7.34
C VAL A 79 -10.36 8.88 8.27
N GLY A 80 -11.66 8.96 7.99
CA GLY A 80 -12.74 8.55 8.86
C GLY A 80 -12.68 7.10 9.36
N GLU A 81 -13.47 6.79 10.37
CA GLU A 81 -13.55 5.51 11.08
C GLU A 81 -12.32 5.17 11.96
N ASN A 82 -11.36 6.11 12.11
CA ASN A 82 -10.22 5.97 12.99
C ASN A 82 -10.03 7.28 13.76
N ASP A 83 -10.47 7.33 15.01
CA ASP A 83 -10.49 8.52 15.83
C ASP A 83 -9.06 9.01 16.14
N GLU A 84 -8.13 8.09 16.33
CA GLU A 84 -6.72 8.43 16.59
C GLU A 84 -6.04 9.03 15.35
N PHE A 85 -6.38 8.54 14.15
CA PHE A 85 -5.90 9.13 12.89
C PHE A 85 -6.39 10.58 12.76
N GLU A 86 -7.70 10.81 12.95
CA GLU A 86 -8.29 12.15 12.89
C GLU A 86 -7.69 13.07 13.94
N ARG A 87 -7.55 12.59 15.18
CA ARG A 87 -6.96 13.36 16.27
C ARG A 87 -5.53 13.81 15.97
N GLN A 88 -4.67 12.88 15.50
CA GLN A 88 -3.27 13.19 15.18
C GLN A 88 -3.15 14.15 13.98
N MET A 89 -4.02 14.02 12.99
CA MET A 89 -4.09 14.93 11.85
C MET A 89 -4.47 16.35 12.31
N LEU A 90 -5.55 16.48 13.08
CA LEU A 90 -6.04 17.77 13.55
C LEU A 90 -5.09 18.47 14.52
N SER A 91 -4.36 17.70 15.34
CA SER A 91 -3.35 18.26 16.26
C SER A 91 -2.02 18.62 15.58
N GLY A 92 -1.80 18.20 14.33
CA GLY A 92 -0.54 18.38 13.62
C GLY A 92 0.57 17.43 14.07
N GLU A 93 0.26 16.41 14.87
CA GLU A 93 1.22 15.35 15.25
C GLU A 93 1.59 14.45 14.07
N LEU A 94 0.68 14.29 13.11
CA LEU A 94 0.82 13.46 11.94
C LEU A 94 0.73 14.32 10.67
N ASP A 95 1.72 14.24 9.79
CA ASP A 95 1.62 14.81 8.44
C ASP A 95 0.66 13.95 7.60
N VAL A 96 -0.38 14.56 7.06
CA VAL A 96 -1.38 13.84 6.26
C VAL A 96 -1.52 14.49 4.89
N GLU A 97 -1.25 13.70 3.86
CA GLU A 97 -1.46 14.05 2.47
C GLU A 97 -2.69 13.30 1.94
N LEU A 98 -3.77 14.04 1.69
CA LEU A 98 -4.97 13.46 1.10
C LEU A 98 -4.91 13.50 -0.42
N ILE A 99 -5.10 12.34 -1.03
CA ILE A 99 -5.09 12.13 -2.48
C ILE A 99 -6.43 11.55 -2.91
N PRO A 100 -7.03 12.01 -4.03
CA PRO A 100 -8.22 11.37 -4.56
C PRO A 100 -8.00 9.86 -4.76
N GLN A 101 -8.95 9.03 -4.33
CA GLN A 101 -8.79 7.58 -4.26
C GLN A 101 -8.38 6.94 -5.59
N GLY A 102 -8.98 7.36 -6.70
CA GLY A 102 -8.58 6.90 -8.03
C GLY A 102 -7.14 7.28 -8.37
N THR A 103 -6.71 8.49 -8.00
CA THR A 103 -5.33 8.95 -8.17
C THR A 103 -4.37 8.10 -7.33
N LEU A 104 -4.70 7.80 -6.07
CA LEU A 104 -3.89 6.91 -5.22
C LEU A 104 -3.65 5.56 -5.90
N ALA A 105 -4.71 4.94 -6.45
CA ALA A 105 -4.60 3.67 -7.15
C ALA A 105 -3.72 3.77 -8.42
N GLU A 106 -3.90 4.82 -9.21
CA GLU A 106 -3.13 5.00 -10.44
C GLU A 106 -1.65 5.35 -10.18
N LEU A 107 -1.34 6.04 -9.08
CA LEU A 107 0.05 6.29 -8.67
C LEU A 107 0.77 5.00 -8.24
N CYS A 108 0.07 4.07 -7.58
CA CYS A 108 0.60 2.72 -7.33
C CYS A 108 0.85 1.98 -8.64
N ARG A 109 -0.11 2.03 -9.59
CA ARG A 109 0.01 1.37 -10.90
C ARG A 109 1.14 1.97 -11.73
N ALA A 110 1.27 3.30 -11.74
CA ALA A 110 2.36 4.00 -12.40
C ALA A 110 3.73 3.60 -11.85
N ALA A 111 3.85 3.51 -10.52
CA ALA A 111 5.06 3.04 -9.84
C ALA A 111 5.42 1.60 -10.25
N GLN A 112 4.44 0.68 -10.24
CA GLN A 112 4.62 -0.70 -10.69
C GLN A 112 5.07 -0.80 -12.15
N ALA A 113 4.51 0.06 -13.02
CA ALA A 113 4.83 0.10 -14.45
C ALA A 113 6.14 0.87 -14.76
N GLY A 114 6.76 1.50 -13.76
CA GLY A 114 7.98 2.30 -13.93
C GLY A 114 7.76 3.70 -14.52
N PHE A 115 6.51 4.20 -14.54
CA PHE A 115 6.23 5.57 -14.93
C PHE A 115 6.53 6.54 -13.79
N PRO A 116 7.21 7.66 -14.05
CA PRO A 116 7.60 8.60 -13.00
C PRO A 116 6.44 9.50 -12.55
N ALA A 117 5.41 9.68 -13.38
CA ALA A 117 4.28 10.55 -13.13
C ALA A 117 3.13 10.23 -14.10
N ILE A 118 1.95 10.72 -13.77
CA ILE A 118 0.75 10.68 -14.61
C ILE A 118 0.05 12.03 -14.62
N TYR A 119 -0.73 12.31 -15.66
CA TYR A 119 -1.70 13.39 -15.66
C TYR A 119 -3.10 12.84 -15.35
N THR A 120 -3.79 13.44 -14.38
CA THR A 120 -5.16 13.08 -13.99
C THR A 120 -6.05 14.31 -13.95
N PRO A 121 -7.32 14.21 -14.35
CA PRO A 121 -8.26 15.31 -14.18
C PRO A 121 -8.78 15.45 -12.74
N ALA A 122 -8.55 14.44 -11.90
CA ALA A 122 -9.01 14.44 -10.52
C ALA A 122 -8.26 15.50 -9.70
N GLY A 123 -9.02 16.29 -8.94
CA GLY A 123 -8.46 17.34 -8.07
C GLY A 123 -8.13 18.65 -8.77
N TYR A 124 -8.24 18.78 -10.10
CA TYR A 124 -8.07 20.07 -10.77
C TYR A 124 -9.06 21.10 -10.25
N GLY A 125 -8.58 22.32 -9.95
CA GLY A 125 -9.39 23.40 -9.40
C GLY A 125 -9.70 23.27 -7.91
N THR A 126 -9.09 22.33 -7.22
CA THR A 126 -9.19 22.15 -5.76
C THR A 126 -7.83 22.36 -5.08
N GLU A 127 -7.81 22.34 -3.76
CA GLU A 127 -6.57 22.43 -2.97
C GLU A 127 -5.55 21.34 -3.31
N VAL A 128 -6.01 20.17 -3.77
CA VAL A 128 -5.15 19.06 -4.20
C VAL A 128 -4.21 19.46 -5.35
N ALA A 129 -4.63 20.40 -6.20
CA ALA A 129 -3.84 20.86 -7.35
C ALA A 129 -2.89 22.02 -7.03
N VAL A 130 -2.98 22.62 -5.84
CA VAL A 130 -2.15 23.79 -5.50
C VAL A 130 -0.66 23.44 -5.53
N GLY A 131 0.10 24.25 -6.27
CA GLY A 131 1.56 24.06 -6.43
C GLY A 131 1.97 22.92 -7.37
N LYS A 132 1.03 22.18 -7.96
CA LYS A 132 1.30 21.13 -8.95
C LYS A 132 1.25 21.66 -10.38
N GLU A 133 2.04 21.07 -11.26
CA GLU A 133 1.97 21.33 -12.69
C GLU A 133 0.58 20.93 -13.24
N THR A 134 0.00 21.81 -14.06
CA THR A 134 -1.25 21.50 -14.75
C THR A 134 -1.07 21.62 -16.26
N ARG A 135 -1.82 20.82 -17.01
CA ARG A 135 -1.76 20.82 -18.48
C ARG A 135 -3.12 20.54 -19.10
N GLU A 136 -3.38 21.23 -20.20
CA GLU A 136 -4.58 20.98 -20.99
C GLU A 136 -4.32 19.88 -22.04
N PHE A 137 -5.26 18.95 -22.16
CA PHE A 137 -5.35 17.98 -23.23
C PHE A 137 -6.81 17.98 -23.74
N ASP A 138 -6.99 18.19 -25.03
CA ASP A 138 -8.29 18.17 -25.71
C ASP A 138 -9.37 19.01 -25.00
N GLY A 139 -9.01 20.23 -24.58
CA GLY A 139 -9.93 21.16 -23.92
C GLY A 139 -10.23 20.82 -22.44
N LYS A 140 -9.54 19.84 -21.84
CA LYS A 140 -9.71 19.46 -20.44
C LYS A 140 -8.40 19.61 -19.68
N MET A 141 -8.50 20.19 -18.48
CA MET A 141 -7.34 20.38 -17.62
C MET A 141 -7.01 19.14 -16.79
N TYR A 142 -5.72 18.91 -16.61
CA TYR A 142 -5.16 17.79 -15.84
C TYR A 142 -4.09 18.30 -14.88
N VAL A 143 -3.90 17.56 -13.79
CA VAL A 143 -2.87 17.80 -12.78
C VAL A 143 -1.81 16.71 -12.93
N LEU A 144 -0.52 17.11 -12.89
CA LEU A 144 0.59 16.17 -12.85
C LEU A 144 0.73 15.60 -11.42
N GLU A 145 0.64 14.29 -11.32
CA GLU A 145 0.86 13.56 -10.08
C GLU A 145 2.07 12.63 -10.22
N ARG A 146 2.98 12.67 -9.24
CA ARG A 146 4.20 11.85 -9.24
C ARG A 146 3.92 10.47 -8.69
N ALA A 147 4.40 9.43 -9.40
CA ALA A 147 4.32 8.05 -8.93
C ALA A 147 5.05 7.87 -7.60
N PHE A 148 4.54 6.99 -6.77
CA PHE A 148 5.10 6.71 -5.46
C PHE A 148 6.48 6.04 -5.55
N LYS A 149 7.27 6.22 -4.50
CA LYS A 149 8.53 5.51 -4.27
C LYS A 149 8.47 4.93 -2.86
N ALA A 150 8.30 3.62 -2.76
CA ALA A 150 8.23 2.93 -1.48
C ALA A 150 9.36 1.90 -1.33
N ASP A 151 9.75 1.65 -0.08
CA ASP A 151 10.76 0.66 0.24
C ASP A 151 10.13 -0.73 0.32
N PHE A 152 8.98 -0.83 0.98
CA PHE A 152 8.21 -2.07 1.09
C PHE A 152 6.76 -1.87 0.66
N ALA A 153 6.17 -2.91 0.07
CA ALA A 153 4.73 -3.09 -0.04
C ALA A 153 4.33 -4.34 0.74
N PHE A 154 3.39 -4.18 1.67
CA PHE A 154 2.78 -5.29 2.41
C PHE A 154 1.37 -5.49 1.88
N VAL A 155 1.11 -6.66 1.32
CA VAL A 155 -0.17 -6.99 0.69
C VAL A 155 -0.75 -8.28 1.26
N LYS A 156 -2.08 -8.40 1.22
CA LYS A 156 -2.80 -9.60 1.61
C LYS A 156 -3.46 -10.24 0.41
N ALA A 157 -3.17 -11.51 0.18
CA ALA A 157 -3.78 -12.31 -0.88
C ALA A 157 -4.54 -13.52 -0.31
N TRP A 158 -5.47 -14.07 -1.08
CA TRP A 158 -6.17 -15.30 -0.70
C TRP A 158 -5.25 -16.51 -0.86
N LYS A 159 -4.68 -16.71 -2.07
CA LYS A 159 -3.77 -17.83 -2.34
C LYS A 159 -2.46 -17.32 -2.91
N GLY A 160 -1.40 -17.99 -2.56
CA GLY A 160 -0.09 -17.78 -3.16
C GLY A 160 0.70 -19.08 -3.26
N ASP A 161 1.61 -19.16 -4.21
CA ASP A 161 2.55 -20.27 -4.33
C ASP A 161 3.98 -19.85 -3.97
N ALA A 162 4.89 -20.82 -3.87
CA ALA A 162 6.28 -20.56 -3.51
C ALA A 162 7.05 -19.70 -4.53
N ALA A 163 6.56 -19.51 -5.75
CA ALA A 163 7.14 -18.60 -6.73
C ALA A 163 6.64 -17.15 -6.56
N GLY A 164 5.65 -16.93 -5.68
CA GLY A 164 5.07 -15.63 -5.42
C GLY A 164 3.91 -15.25 -6.34
N ASN A 165 3.34 -16.21 -7.07
CA ASN A 165 2.10 -15.99 -7.81
C ASN A 165 0.92 -15.84 -6.85
N LEU A 166 0.07 -14.82 -7.07
CA LEU A 166 -1.01 -14.48 -6.13
C LEU A 166 -2.39 -14.48 -6.80
N ILE A 167 -3.38 -14.95 -6.02
CA ILE A 167 -4.81 -14.83 -6.32
C ILE A 167 -5.48 -14.11 -5.16
N PHE A 168 -6.27 -13.09 -5.46
CA PHE A 168 -7.09 -12.34 -4.49
C PHE A 168 -8.55 -12.78 -4.59
N LYS A 169 -9.33 -12.57 -3.52
CA LYS A 169 -10.73 -12.99 -3.45
C LYS A 169 -11.63 -11.85 -2.98
N GLY A 170 -12.73 -11.64 -3.69
CA GLY A 170 -13.75 -10.69 -3.31
C GLY A 170 -13.22 -9.27 -3.12
N THR A 171 -13.74 -8.57 -2.14
CA THR A 171 -13.39 -7.18 -1.80
C THR A 171 -11.97 -7.03 -1.27
N ALA A 172 -11.35 -8.09 -0.75
CA ALA A 172 -9.96 -8.08 -0.32
C ALA A 172 -8.95 -7.89 -1.48
N ARG A 173 -9.41 -7.98 -2.73
CA ARG A 173 -8.59 -7.63 -3.89
C ARG A 173 -8.18 -6.15 -3.89
N ASN A 174 -9.10 -5.24 -3.66
CA ASN A 174 -8.96 -3.77 -3.55
C ASN A 174 -7.60 -3.18 -3.99
N PHE A 175 -6.84 -2.50 -3.10
CA PHE A 175 -5.54 -1.90 -3.40
C PHE A 175 -4.38 -2.91 -3.45
N ASN A 176 -4.55 -4.13 -2.94
CA ASN A 176 -3.49 -5.12 -2.86
C ASN A 176 -2.77 -5.39 -4.20
N PRO A 177 -3.46 -5.65 -5.33
CA PRO A 177 -2.78 -5.94 -6.60
C PRO A 177 -1.98 -4.77 -7.15
N VAL A 178 -2.47 -3.53 -7.03
CA VAL A 178 -1.78 -2.36 -7.61
C VAL A 178 -0.56 -1.93 -6.79
N MET A 179 -0.48 -2.35 -5.53
CA MET A 179 0.70 -2.13 -4.68
C MET A 179 1.81 -3.16 -4.91
N CYS A 180 1.46 -4.36 -5.43
CA CYS A 180 2.47 -5.34 -5.79
C CYS A 180 3.41 -4.78 -6.87
N GLY A 181 4.73 -4.82 -6.63
CA GLY A 181 5.73 -4.29 -7.56
C GLY A 181 5.87 -2.76 -7.58
N ALA A 182 5.06 -2.04 -6.80
CA ALA A 182 5.16 -0.59 -6.67
C ALA A 182 6.19 -0.13 -5.62
N ALA A 183 6.80 -1.07 -4.91
CA ALA A 183 7.87 -0.86 -3.95
C ALA A 183 9.13 -1.67 -4.34
N LYS A 184 10.24 -1.39 -3.67
CA LYS A 184 11.50 -2.16 -3.86
C LYS A 184 11.33 -3.62 -3.45
N ILE A 185 10.59 -3.88 -2.38
CA ILE A 185 10.30 -5.22 -1.84
C ILE A 185 8.81 -5.35 -1.60
N THR A 186 8.17 -6.33 -2.24
CA THR A 186 6.79 -6.73 -1.97
C THR A 186 6.79 -7.98 -1.10
N VAL A 187 6.16 -7.88 0.06
CA VAL A 187 5.87 -8.98 0.98
C VAL A 187 4.39 -9.32 0.88
N ALA A 188 4.07 -10.57 0.55
CA ALA A 188 2.71 -11.04 0.45
C ALA A 188 2.35 -11.97 1.63
N GLU A 189 1.39 -11.54 2.43
CA GLU A 189 0.71 -12.40 3.39
C GLU A 189 -0.40 -13.16 2.67
N VAL A 190 -0.39 -14.48 2.74
CA VAL A 190 -1.38 -15.32 2.05
C VAL A 190 -2.19 -16.14 3.05
N GLU A 191 -3.50 -16.28 2.80
CA GLU A 191 -4.37 -17.12 3.63
C GLU A 191 -4.09 -18.59 3.41
N GLU A 192 -3.75 -18.98 2.16
CA GLU A 192 -3.45 -20.34 1.77
C GLU A 192 -2.20 -20.38 0.88
N LEU A 193 -1.14 -21.00 1.39
CA LEU A 193 0.05 -21.31 0.59
C LEU A 193 -0.17 -22.64 -0.13
N VAL A 194 -0.24 -22.58 -1.46
CA VAL A 194 -0.53 -23.73 -2.31
C VAL A 194 0.73 -24.28 -2.98
N PRO A 195 0.75 -25.57 -3.42
CA PRO A 195 1.87 -26.12 -4.16
C PRO A 195 2.16 -25.35 -5.45
N LEU A 196 3.44 -25.20 -5.80
CA LEU A 196 3.86 -24.61 -7.07
C LEU A 196 3.25 -25.37 -8.26
N GLY A 197 2.62 -24.63 -9.18
CA GLY A 197 1.94 -25.18 -10.35
C GLY A 197 0.50 -25.63 -10.12
N SER A 198 -0.04 -25.48 -8.90
CA SER A 198 -1.45 -25.78 -8.62
C SER A 198 -2.41 -24.64 -8.94
N LEU A 199 -1.92 -23.42 -9.07
CA LEU A 199 -2.72 -22.29 -9.53
C LEU A 199 -2.90 -22.35 -11.05
N ASP A 200 -4.13 -22.18 -11.52
CA ASP A 200 -4.39 -22.04 -12.95
C ASP A 200 -3.69 -20.76 -13.48
N PRO A 201 -2.75 -20.88 -14.43
CA PRO A 201 -2.01 -19.73 -14.94
C PRO A 201 -2.89 -18.66 -15.58
N ASN A 202 -4.08 -19.03 -16.07
CA ASN A 202 -5.03 -18.07 -16.64
C ASN A 202 -5.76 -17.24 -15.57
N HIS A 203 -5.70 -17.63 -14.30
CA HIS A 203 -6.37 -16.98 -13.18
C HIS A 203 -5.41 -16.37 -12.16
N ILE A 204 -4.11 -16.32 -12.44
CA ILE A 204 -3.14 -15.61 -11.62
C ILE A 204 -3.38 -14.10 -11.76
N HIS A 205 -3.69 -13.43 -10.65
CA HIS A 205 -3.93 -11.98 -10.64
C HIS A 205 -2.63 -11.18 -10.64
N ILE A 206 -1.62 -11.65 -9.90
CA ILE A 206 -0.28 -11.05 -9.84
C ILE A 206 0.77 -12.15 -10.05
N PRO A 207 1.58 -12.05 -11.11
CA PRO A 207 2.68 -12.96 -11.34
C PRO A 207 3.80 -12.75 -10.32
N GLY A 208 4.48 -13.84 -9.97
CA GLY A 208 5.49 -13.83 -8.92
C GLY A 208 6.66 -12.88 -9.11
N ILE A 209 6.90 -12.37 -10.32
CA ILE A 209 7.96 -11.37 -10.56
C ILE A 209 7.80 -10.09 -9.72
N PHE A 210 6.59 -9.76 -9.32
CA PHE A 210 6.27 -8.59 -8.50
C PHE A 210 6.32 -8.85 -6.99
N VAL A 211 6.60 -10.07 -6.57
CA VAL A 211 6.62 -10.47 -5.16
C VAL A 211 8.01 -11.01 -4.80
N GLN A 212 8.61 -10.47 -3.74
CA GLN A 212 9.95 -10.89 -3.29
C GLN A 212 9.89 -11.90 -2.13
N ARG A 213 8.86 -11.80 -1.28
CA ARG A 213 8.72 -12.67 -0.09
C ARG A 213 7.27 -13.01 0.17
#